data_7b372fb337da5d80c6ce861219df1052
#
_entry.id   7b372fb337da5d80c6ce861219df1052
#
_cell.length_a   1.000
_cell.length_b   1.000
_cell.length_c   1.000
_cell.angle_alpha   90.00
_cell.angle_beta   90.00
_cell.angle_gamma   90.00
#
_symmetry.space_group_name_H-M   'P 1'
#
loop_
_entity.id
_entity.type
_entity.pdbx_description
1 polymer ?
#
loop_
_entity_poly.entity_id
_entity_poly.type
_entity_poly.pdbx_seq_one_letter_code
_entity_poly.pdbx_strand_id
1 'polypeptide(L)'
;MSSSHSSLFRFLGRYKWRYLLGVLALAGTDLLQQITPRLIGMFVDDLEAGILNVAGIYRYLAFILGTALLIAVLRFLWRIFVFGTARLVERDLRADLFAHLERLSASFFHRHKTGDIMAMATNDLQAVRGIAGEGVLMVADAIAMTLFTLIAMVSTIGLRLSLWALLPLPFLALLIAVVGRAI
;
A
#
# COMPACT_ATOMS: atom_id res chain seq x y z
N MET A 1 25.20 8.10 13.30
CA MET A 1 23.80 7.76 13.01
C MET A 1 23.31 8.17 11.59
N SER A 2 24.11 8.79 10.74
CA SER A 2 23.68 9.25 9.38
C SER A 2 23.92 8.25 8.24
N SER A 3 24.61 7.15 8.46
CA SER A 3 24.96 6.17 7.40
C SER A 3 23.93 5.07 7.17
N SER A 4 23.02 4.83 8.13
CA SER A 4 22.00 3.76 8.02
C SER A 4 20.86 4.11 7.08
N HIS A 5 20.48 5.40 6.98
CA HIS A 5 19.41 5.82 6.07
C HIS A 5 19.81 5.71 4.59
N SER A 6 21.09 5.92 4.27
CA SER A 6 21.59 5.85 2.89
C SER A 6 21.58 4.42 2.32
N SER A 7 21.71 3.40 3.16
CA SER A 7 21.68 2.01 2.72
C SER A 7 20.28 1.55 2.33
N LEU A 8 19.25 1.82 3.14
CA LEU A 8 17.87 1.46 2.83
C LEU A 8 17.38 2.12 1.53
N PHE A 9 17.65 3.43 1.35
CA PHE A 9 17.29 4.13 0.12
C PHE A 9 18.02 3.58 -1.12
N ARG A 10 19.23 3.04 -0.97
CA ARG A 10 19.96 2.39 -2.05
C ARG A 10 19.29 1.08 -2.48
N PHE A 11 18.81 0.27 -1.54
CA PHE A 11 18.08 -0.97 -1.83
C PHE A 11 16.71 -0.70 -2.43
N LEU A 12 15.96 0.28 -1.92
CA LEU A 12 14.69 0.71 -2.50
C LEU A 12 14.90 1.23 -3.94
N GLY A 13 15.97 1.99 -4.18
CA GLY A 13 16.33 2.49 -5.51
C GLY A 13 16.65 1.38 -6.52
N ARG A 14 17.25 0.28 -6.07
CA ARG A 14 17.56 -0.89 -6.92
C ARG A 14 16.30 -1.57 -7.47
N TYR A 15 15.23 -1.59 -6.68
CA TYR A 15 13.97 -2.25 -7.02
C TYR A 15 12.83 -1.28 -7.37
N LYS A 16 13.15 -0.01 -7.69
CA LYS A 16 12.18 1.07 -7.97
C LYS A 16 11.13 0.70 -9.01
N TRP A 17 11.50 -0.01 -10.07
CA TRP A 17 10.56 -0.43 -11.11
C TRP A 17 9.53 -1.44 -10.62
N ARG A 18 9.93 -2.34 -9.72
CA ARG A 18 9.01 -3.30 -9.11
C ARG A 18 8.04 -2.61 -8.16
N TYR A 19 8.52 -1.69 -7.33
CA TYR A 19 7.66 -0.86 -6.50
C TYR A 19 6.71 -0.01 -7.34
N LEU A 20 7.20 0.61 -8.43
CA LEU A 20 6.37 1.40 -9.34
C LEU A 20 5.23 0.55 -9.93
N LEU A 21 5.52 -0.65 -10.44
CA LEU A 21 4.50 -1.56 -10.96
C LEU A 21 3.50 -1.99 -9.88
N GLY A 22 3.98 -2.25 -8.65
CA GLY A 22 3.12 -2.56 -7.51
C GLY A 22 2.19 -1.40 -7.16
N VAL A 23 2.71 -0.18 -7.06
CA VAL A 23 1.93 1.02 -6.76
C VAL A 23 0.94 1.34 -7.89
N LEU A 24 1.32 1.18 -9.15
CA LEU A 24 0.40 1.36 -10.28
C LEU A 24 -0.75 0.33 -10.26
N ALA A 25 -0.44 -0.93 -9.94
CA ALA A 25 -1.47 -1.96 -9.80
C ALA A 25 -2.40 -1.68 -8.62
N LEU A 26 -1.87 -1.16 -7.50
CA LEU A 26 -2.65 -0.72 -6.34
C LEU A 26 -3.58 0.44 -6.74
N ALA A 27 -3.04 1.50 -7.32
CA ALA A 27 -3.82 2.65 -7.79
C ALA A 27 -4.92 2.25 -8.80
N GLY A 28 -4.62 1.30 -9.68
CA GLY A 28 -5.61 0.71 -10.58
C GLY A 28 -6.73 -0.02 -9.85
N THR A 29 -6.40 -0.75 -8.77
CA THR A 29 -7.39 -1.40 -7.89
C THR A 29 -8.32 -0.36 -7.24
N ASP A 30 -7.76 0.72 -6.71
CA ASP A 30 -8.52 1.78 -6.02
C ASP A 30 -9.46 2.52 -6.98
N LEU A 31 -8.99 2.81 -8.20
CA LEU A 31 -9.82 3.40 -9.26
C LEU A 31 -11.00 2.50 -9.64
N LEU A 32 -10.74 1.21 -9.85
CA LEU A 32 -11.80 0.25 -10.21
C LEU A 32 -12.83 0.06 -9.09
N GLN A 33 -12.37 0.11 -7.83
CA GLN A 33 -13.28 0.04 -6.67
C GLN A 33 -14.26 1.22 -6.64
N GLN A 34 -13.93 2.38 -7.16
CA GLN A 34 -14.84 3.53 -7.28
C GLN A 34 -15.84 3.39 -8.43
N ILE A 35 -15.53 2.58 -9.44
CA ILE A 35 -16.44 2.34 -10.58
C ILE A 35 -17.58 1.40 -10.18
N THR A 36 -17.33 0.42 -9.32
CA THR A 36 -18.32 -0.59 -8.93
C THR A 36 -19.61 0.01 -8.34
N PRO A 37 -19.58 0.95 -7.38
CA PRO A 37 -20.80 1.59 -6.86
C PRO A 37 -21.58 2.36 -7.93
N ARG A 38 -20.86 2.99 -8.88
CA ARG A 38 -21.49 3.72 -9.99
C ARG A 38 -22.23 2.79 -10.94
N LEU A 39 -21.64 1.63 -11.26
CA LEU A 39 -22.31 0.60 -12.08
C LEU A 39 -23.56 0.04 -11.41
N ILE A 40 -23.50 -0.16 -10.09
CA ILE A 40 -24.66 -0.61 -9.32
C ILE A 40 -25.75 0.48 -9.31
N GLY A 41 -25.37 1.76 -9.11
CA GLY A 41 -26.30 2.87 -9.18
C GLY A 41 -27.01 2.95 -10.52
N MET A 42 -26.27 2.94 -11.64
CA MET A 42 -26.85 2.94 -12.98
C MET A 42 -27.76 1.75 -13.25
N PHE A 43 -27.41 0.56 -12.73
CA PHE A 43 -28.26 -0.62 -12.82
C PHE A 43 -29.59 -0.44 -12.09
N VAL A 44 -29.56 0.14 -10.89
CA VAL A 44 -30.77 0.40 -10.10
C VAL A 44 -31.64 1.45 -10.76
N ASP A 45 -31.05 2.55 -11.24
CA ASP A 45 -31.78 3.62 -11.93
C ASP A 45 -32.49 3.10 -13.20
N ASP A 46 -31.80 2.29 -14.02
CA ASP A 46 -32.35 1.69 -15.23
C ASP A 46 -33.43 0.64 -14.91
N LEU A 47 -33.32 -0.05 -13.74
CA LEU A 47 -34.31 -1.01 -13.28
C LEU A 47 -35.60 -0.29 -12.82
N GLU A 48 -35.46 0.79 -12.05
CA GLU A 48 -36.59 1.61 -11.58
C GLU A 48 -37.32 2.30 -12.74
N ALA A 49 -36.57 2.73 -13.76
CA ALA A 49 -37.13 3.31 -14.97
C ALA A 49 -37.85 2.30 -15.87
N GLY A 50 -37.77 1.00 -15.56
CA GLY A 50 -38.39 -0.05 -16.37
C GLY A 50 -37.77 -0.25 -17.76
N ILE A 51 -36.57 0.26 -17.97
CA ILE A 51 -35.87 0.24 -19.29
C ILE A 51 -35.12 -1.09 -19.48
N LEU A 52 -34.85 -1.82 -18.39
CA LEU A 52 -34.04 -3.02 -18.43
C LEU A 52 -34.81 -4.20 -19.04
N ASN A 53 -34.27 -4.69 -20.14
CA ASN A 53 -34.60 -6.00 -20.67
C ASN A 53 -33.62 -7.09 -20.14
N VAL A 54 -33.91 -8.35 -20.34
CA VAL A 54 -33.10 -9.49 -19.91
C VAL A 54 -31.62 -9.35 -20.43
N ALA A 55 -31.43 -8.89 -21.64
CA ALA A 55 -30.09 -8.66 -22.22
C ALA A 55 -29.34 -7.54 -21.50
N GLY A 56 -30.06 -6.49 -21.06
CA GLY A 56 -29.49 -5.39 -20.27
C GLY A 56 -28.99 -5.88 -18.90
N ILE A 57 -29.75 -6.72 -18.23
CA ILE A 57 -29.36 -7.32 -16.95
C ILE A 57 -28.06 -8.13 -17.10
N TYR A 58 -27.99 -9.02 -18.12
CA TYR A 58 -26.78 -9.80 -18.39
C TYR A 58 -25.56 -8.91 -18.69
N ARG A 59 -25.75 -7.78 -19.37
CA ARG A 59 -24.69 -6.83 -19.67
C ARG A 59 -24.14 -6.19 -18.39
N TYR A 60 -25.00 -5.69 -17.49
CA TYR A 60 -24.57 -5.15 -16.20
C TYR A 60 -23.85 -6.21 -15.35
N LEU A 61 -24.39 -7.41 -15.30
CA LEU A 61 -23.76 -8.52 -14.60
C LEU A 61 -22.36 -8.83 -15.14
N ALA A 62 -22.21 -8.87 -16.47
CA ALA A 62 -20.92 -9.08 -17.11
C ALA A 62 -19.92 -7.97 -16.80
N PHE A 63 -20.34 -6.70 -16.77
CA PHE A 63 -19.47 -5.57 -16.38
C PHE A 63 -19.05 -5.65 -14.91
N ILE A 64 -19.97 -5.95 -14.00
CA ILE A 64 -19.69 -6.11 -12.56
C ILE A 64 -18.72 -7.27 -12.34
N LEU A 65 -18.96 -8.42 -12.95
CA LEU A 65 -18.06 -9.58 -12.86
C LEU A 65 -16.68 -9.28 -13.50
N GLY A 66 -16.64 -8.60 -14.64
CA GLY A 66 -15.42 -8.19 -15.29
C GLY A 66 -14.58 -7.24 -14.43
N THR A 67 -15.21 -6.24 -13.82
CA THR A 67 -14.52 -5.32 -12.89
C THR A 67 -14.03 -6.04 -11.64
N ALA A 68 -14.81 -6.95 -11.07
CA ALA A 68 -14.42 -7.75 -9.91
C ALA A 68 -13.21 -8.64 -10.23
N LEU A 69 -13.20 -9.29 -11.39
CA LEU A 69 -12.10 -10.12 -11.85
C LEU A 69 -10.83 -9.28 -12.06
N LEU A 70 -10.96 -8.12 -12.70
CA LEU A 70 -9.83 -7.21 -12.92
C LEU A 70 -9.25 -6.69 -11.59
N ILE A 71 -10.11 -6.35 -10.63
CA ILE A 71 -9.70 -5.98 -9.27
C ILE A 71 -8.92 -7.14 -8.61
N ALA A 72 -9.40 -8.38 -8.74
CA ALA A 72 -8.73 -9.55 -8.17
C ALA A 72 -7.32 -9.76 -8.78
N VAL A 73 -7.19 -9.60 -10.10
CA VAL A 73 -5.91 -9.69 -10.80
C VAL A 73 -4.96 -8.59 -10.35
N LEU A 74 -5.41 -7.34 -10.31
CA LEU A 74 -4.58 -6.22 -9.86
C LEU A 74 -4.16 -6.37 -8.40
N ARG A 75 -5.05 -6.85 -7.51
CA ARG A 75 -4.72 -7.19 -6.11
C ARG A 75 -3.64 -8.25 -6.00
N PHE A 76 -3.70 -9.26 -6.84
CA PHE A 76 -2.68 -10.29 -6.90
C PHE A 76 -1.34 -9.73 -7.37
N LEU A 77 -1.35 -8.90 -8.42
CA LEU A 77 -0.15 -8.30 -8.99
C LEU A 77 0.57 -7.38 -7.99
N TRP A 78 -0.12 -6.41 -7.37
CA TRP A 78 0.55 -5.52 -6.45
C TRP A 78 1.10 -6.28 -5.24
N ARG A 79 0.39 -7.33 -4.76
CA ARG A 79 0.86 -8.18 -3.67
C ARG A 79 2.19 -8.87 -4.03
N ILE A 80 2.30 -9.42 -5.22
CA ILE A 80 3.54 -10.05 -5.70
C ILE A 80 4.66 -9.01 -5.84
N PHE A 81 4.36 -7.87 -6.44
CA PHE A 81 5.38 -6.85 -6.68
C PHE A 81 5.88 -6.22 -5.38
N VAL A 82 5.02 -5.83 -4.46
CA VAL A 82 5.42 -5.15 -3.23
C VAL A 82 6.04 -6.12 -2.23
N PHE A 83 5.32 -7.19 -1.83
CA PHE A 83 5.86 -8.15 -0.86
C PHE A 83 6.98 -9.02 -1.43
N GLY A 84 6.94 -9.32 -2.72
CA GLY A 84 8.05 -9.99 -3.40
C GLY A 84 9.33 -9.15 -3.35
N THR A 85 9.21 -7.84 -3.56
CA THR A 85 10.34 -6.92 -3.48
C THR A 85 10.85 -6.76 -2.05
N ALA A 86 9.96 -6.68 -1.05
CA ALA A 86 10.35 -6.64 0.35
C ALA A 86 11.19 -7.86 0.77
N ARG A 87 10.85 -9.05 0.26
CA ARG A 87 11.65 -10.27 0.47
C ARG A 87 13.03 -10.21 -0.21
N LEU A 88 13.13 -9.58 -1.39
CA LEU A 88 14.42 -9.39 -2.05
C LEU A 88 15.30 -8.41 -1.28
N VAL A 89 14.73 -7.33 -0.74
CA VAL A 89 15.44 -6.38 0.13
C VAL A 89 15.93 -7.06 1.39
N GLU A 90 15.09 -7.87 2.06
CA GLU A 90 15.48 -8.67 3.23
C GLU A 90 16.63 -9.62 2.91
N ARG A 91 16.56 -10.34 1.80
CA ARG A 91 17.61 -11.27 1.35
C ARG A 91 18.93 -10.54 1.13
N ASP A 92 18.92 -9.42 0.43
CA ASP A 92 20.12 -8.67 0.11
C ASP A 92 20.75 -8.07 1.39
N LEU A 93 19.93 -7.54 2.31
CA LEU A 93 20.40 -7.07 3.62
C LEU A 93 20.97 -8.18 4.47
N ARG A 94 20.36 -9.37 4.45
CA ARG A 94 20.86 -10.53 5.16
C ARG A 94 22.23 -10.96 4.63
N ALA A 95 22.41 -10.99 3.31
CA ALA A 95 23.67 -11.29 2.68
C ALA A 95 24.78 -10.28 3.06
N ASP A 96 24.44 -8.98 3.04
CA ASP A 96 25.38 -7.93 3.45
C ASP A 96 25.75 -8.03 4.93
N LEU A 97 24.78 -8.35 5.80
CA LEU A 97 25.03 -8.57 7.23
C LEU A 97 26.01 -9.74 7.43
N PHE A 98 25.77 -10.88 6.81
CA PHE A 98 26.64 -12.04 6.93
C PHE A 98 28.05 -11.76 6.38
N ALA A 99 28.15 -11.12 5.21
CA ALA A 99 29.44 -10.72 4.65
C ALA A 99 30.21 -9.73 5.54
N HIS A 100 29.51 -8.90 6.34
CA HIS A 100 30.12 -8.02 7.33
C HIS A 100 30.60 -8.82 8.55
N LEU A 101 29.76 -9.73 9.07
CA LEU A 101 30.10 -10.57 10.22
C LEU A 101 31.34 -11.44 9.95
N GLU A 102 31.46 -12.02 8.75
CA GLU A 102 32.64 -12.83 8.36
C GLU A 102 33.95 -12.06 8.39
N ARG A 103 33.91 -10.74 8.26
CA ARG A 103 35.11 -9.86 8.29
C ARG A 103 35.49 -9.41 9.70
N LEU A 104 34.66 -9.71 10.72
CA LEU A 104 34.93 -9.30 12.09
C LEU A 104 35.89 -10.24 12.76
N SER A 105 36.73 -9.70 13.67
CA SER A 105 37.70 -10.48 14.41
C SER A 105 37.05 -11.38 15.46
N ALA A 106 37.72 -12.46 15.83
CA ALA A 106 37.28 -13.36 16.93
C ALA A 106 37.03 -12.60 18.24
N SER A 107 37.79 -11.54 18.53
CA SER A 107 37.59 -10.71 19.71
C SER A 107 36.24 -9.97 19.74
N PHE A 108 35.62 -9.71 18.60
CA PHE A 108 34.26 -9.15 18.51
C PHE A 108 33.24 -10.16 19.05
N PHE A 109 33.32 -11.42 18.62
CA PHE A 109 32.42 -12.49 19.06
C PHE A 109 32.57 -12.87 20.53
N HIS A 110 33.75 -12.67 21.13
CA HIS A 110 33.96 -12.83 22.58
C HIS A 110 33.29 -11.73 23.40
N ARG A 111 33.09 -10.53 22.84
CA ARG A 111 32.47 -9.39 23.55
C ARG A 111 30.98 -9.26 23.32
N HIS A 112 30.44 -9.84 22.25
CA HIS A 112 29.03 -9.75 21.88
C HIS A 112 28.37 -11.12 22.01
N LYS A 113 27.20 -11.16 22.63
CA LYS A 113 26.46 -12.42 22.80
C LYS A 113 25.97 -12.90 21.44
N THR A 114 26.15 -14.16 21.13
CA THR A 114 25.66 -14.78 19.89
C THR A 114 24.15 -14.60 19.72
N GLY A 115 23.38 -14.57 20.81
CA GLY A 115 21.95 -14.31 20.82
C GLY A 115 21.58 -12.93 20.27
N ASP A 116 22.35 -11.88 20.58
CA ASP A 116 22.08 -10.51 20.09
C ASP A 116 22.32 -10.42 18.57
N ILE A 117 23.37 -11.09 18.07
CA ILE A 117 23.67 -11.19 16.63
C ILE A 117 22.57 -11.95 15.91
N MET A 118 22.06 -13.04 16.49
CA MET A 118 20.95 -13.80 15.93
C MET A 118 19.66 -13.02 15.95
N ALA A 119 19.37 -12.25 17.00
CA ALA A 119 18.21 -11.37 17.08
C ALA A 119 18.25 -10.29 15.96
N MET A 120 19.42 -9.69 15.72
CA MET A 120 19.63 -8.74 14.62
C MET A 120 19.40 -9.40 13.25
N ALA A 121 19.93 -10.60 13.05
CA ALA A 121 19.82 -11.35 11.78
C ALA A 121 18.40 -11.89 11.51
N THR A 122 17.53 -11.92 12.51
CA THR A 122 16.15 -12.40 12.39
C THR A 122 15.14 -11.29 12.59
N ASN A 123 15.01 -10.76 13.81
CA ASN A 123 13.95 -9.83 14.17
C ASN A 123 14.10 -8.46 13.52
N ASP A 124 15.31 -7.89 13.53
CA ASP A 124 15.53 -6.56 12.95
C ASP A 124 15.40 -6.57 11.43
N LEU A 125 15.92 -7.62 10.77
CA LEU A 125 15.72 -7.78 9.33
C LEU A 125 14.24 -8.01 8.95
N GLN A 126 13.49 -8.71 9.80
CA GLN A 126 12.06 -8.88 9.60
C GLN A 126 11.30 -7.56 9.75
N ALA A 127 11.69 -6.72 10.73
CA ALA A 127 11.13 -5.36 10.88
C ALA A 127 11.42 -4.49 9.65
N VAL A 128 12.64 -4.54 9.11
CA VAL A 128 13.00 -3.84 7.86
C VAL A 128 12.17 -4.34 6.69
N ARG A 129 11.93 -5.65 6.57
CA ARG A 129 11.03 -6.21 5.56
C ARG A 129 9.61 -5.67 5.70
N GLY A 130 9.10 -5.55 6.93
CA GLY A 130 7.79 -4.94 7.22
C GLY A 130 7.71 -3.50 6.69
N ILE A 131 8.70 -2.68 6.97
CA ILE A 131 8.78 -1.30 6.46
C ILE A 131 8.86 -1.28 4.93
N ALA A 132 9.69 -2.13 4.31
CA ALA A 132 9.88 -2.21 2.88
C ALA A 132 8.66 -2.78 2.11
N GLY A 133 7.81 -3.55 2.78
CA GLY A 133 6.57 -4.10 2.24
C GLY A 133 5.35 -3.30 2.67
N GLU A 134 4.89 -3.53 3.88
CA GLU A 134 3.67 -2.93 4.42
C GLU A 134 3.77 -1.42 4.57
N GLY A 135 4.93 -0.89 5.01
CA GLY A 135 5.14 0.54 5.17
C GLY A 135 5.03 1.29 3.84
N VAL A 136 5.70 0.80 2.80
CA VAL A 136 5.61 1.39 1.44
C VAL A 136 4.17 1.30 0.91
N LEU A 137 3.51 0.16 1.14
CA LEU A 137 2.14 -0.04 0.73
C LEU A 137 1.19 0.94 1.40
N MET A 138 1.25 1.06 2.75
CA MET A 138 0.39 1.96 3.52
C MET A 138 0.51 3.41 3.05
N VAL A 139 1.74 3.88 2.79
CA VAL A 139 1.96 5.24 2.30
C VAL A 139 1.41 5.42 0.89
N ALA A 140 1.65 4.47 0.00
CA ALA A 140 1.16 4.53 -1.38
C ALA A 140 -0.37 4.49 -1.44
N ASP A 141 -1.01 3.60 -0.66
CA ASP A 141 -2.46 3.45 -0.56
C ASP A 141 -3.11 4.71 0.02
N ALA A 142 -2.57 5.25 1.11
CA ALA A 142 -3.06 6.48 1.73
C ALA A 142 -3.03 7.67 0.76
N ILE A 143 -1.94 7.81 -0.02
CA ILE A 143 -1.81 8.87 -1.02
C ILE A 143 -2.80 8.64 -2.16
N ALA A 144 -2.86 7.44 -2.73
CA ALA A 144 -3.74 7.11 -3.85
C ALA A 144 -5.21 7.28 -3.47
N MET A 145 -5.65 6.66 -2.36
CA MET A 145 -7.03 6.78 -1.86
C MET A 145 -7.42 8.22 -1.57
N THR A 146 -6.55 8.99 -0.91
CA THR A 146 -6.82 10.41 -0.62
C THR A 146 -7.01 11.21 -1.90
N LEU A 147 -6.09 11.07 -2.87
CA LEU A 147 -6.17 11.79 -4.13
C LEU A 147 -7.44 11.42 -4.92
N PHE A 148 -7.72 10.12 -5.07
CA PHE A 148 -8.89 9.67 -5.83
C PHE A 148 -10.20 10.06 -5.16
N THR A 149 -10.28 9.98 -3.83
CA THR A 149 -11.46 10.42 -3.08
C THR A 149 -11.67 11.92 -3.21
N LEU A 150 -10.63 12.74 -3.11
CA LEU A 150 -10.71 14.18 -3.29
C LEU A 150 -11.17 14.55 -4.69
N ILE A 151 -10.60 13.90 -5.72
CA ILE A 151 -11.01 14.12 -7.12
C ILE A 151 -12.49 13.73 -7.31
N ALA A 152 -12.89 12.58 -6.78
CA ALA A 152 -14.27 12.11 -6.88
C ALA A 152 -15.25 13.07 -6.16
N MET A 153 -14.91 13.53 -4.95
CA MET A 153 -15.72 14.50 -4.22
C MET A 153 -15.88 15.81 -4.97
N VAL A 154 -14.77 16.40 -5.43
CA VAL A 154 -14.81 17.68 -6.16
C VAL A 154 -15.62 17.55 -7.46
N SER A 155 -15.48 16.42 -8.17
CA SER A 155 -16.20 16.19 -9.42
C SER A 155 -17.71 15.94 -9.25
N THR A 156 -18.12 15.39 -8.09
CA THR A 156 -19.53 14.99 -7.85
C THR A 156 -20.33 16.08 -7.14
N ILE A 157 -19.78 16.68 -6.08
CA ILE A 157 -20.50 17.65 -5.23
C ILE A 157 -19.93 19.06 -5.31
N GLY A 158 -18.88 19.26 -6.10
CA GLY A 158 -18.22 20.55 -6.29
C GLY A 158 -17.27 20.93 -5.15
N LEU A 159 -16.37 21.88 -5.45
CA LEU A 159 -15.27 22.28 -4.55
C LEU A 159 -15.76 22.82 -3.20
N ARG A 160 -16.82 23.62 -3.21
CA ARG A 160 -17.33 24.30 -1.99
C ARG A 160 -17.83 23.29 -0.95
N LEU A 161 -18.64 22.32 -1.37
CA LEU A 161 -19.17 21.29 -0.46
C LEU A 161 -18.08 20.31 -0.03
N SER A 162 -17.13 19.99 -0.91
CA SER A 162 -15.98 19.16 -0.58
C SER A 162 -15.10 19.79 0.52
N LEU A 163 -14.86 21.11 0.43
CA LEU A 163 -14.11 21.81 1.48
C LEU A 163 -14.82 21.80 2.85
N TRP A 164 -16.15 21.98 2.87
CA TRP A 164 -16.93 21.86 4.09
C TRP A 164 -16.88 20.45 4.69
N ALA A 165 -16.95 19.43 3.85
CA ALA A 165 -16.87 18.04 4.28
C ALA A 165 -15.48 17.65 4.82
N LEU A 166 -14.41 18.30 4.36
CA LEU A 166 -13.04 18.07 4.82
C LEU A 166 -12.72 18.83 6.15
N LEU A 167 -13.50 19.85 6.52
CA LEU A 167 -13.25 20.68 7.68
C LEU A 167 -13.12 19.91 9.01
N PRO A 168 -13.89 18.83 9.29
CA PRO A 168 -13.73 18.05 10.52
C PRO A 168 -12.47 17.18 10.56
N LEU A 169 -11.81 16.87 9.42
CA LEU A 169 -10.64 15.97 9.39
C LEU A 169 -9.43 16.48 10.17
N PRO A 170 -9.00 17.76 10.06
CA PRO A 170 -7.91 18.28 10.87
C PRO A 170 -8.21 18.21 12.37
N PHE A 171 -9.48 18.38 12.76
CA PHE A 171 -9.92 18.29 14.15
C PHE A 171 -9.81 16.87 14.68
N LEU A 172 -10.23 15.89 13.88
CA LEU A 172 -10.05 14.46 14.19
C LEU A 172 -8.58 14.07 14.30
N ALA A 173 -7.73 14.54 13.37
CA ALA A 173 -6.30 14.28 13.40
C ALA A 173 -5.63 14.85 14.67
N LEU A 174 -6.02 16.06 15.09
CA LEU A 174 -5.54 16.69 16.30
C LEU A 174 -6.01 15.94 17.56
N LEU A 175 -7.26 15.49 17.58
CA LEU A 175 -7.82 14.70 18.68
C LEU A 175 -7.09 13.36 18.83
N ILE A 176 -6.84 12.65 17.73
CA ILE A 176 -6.07 11.40 17.72
C ILE A 176 -4.63 11.64 18.21
N ALA A 177 -3.98 12.73 17.78
CA ALA A 177 -2.63 13.06 18.21
C ALA A 177 -2.55 13.41 19.70
N VAL A 178 -3.57 14.06 20.27
CA VAL A 178 -3.64 14.39 21.70
C VAL A 178 -3.88 13.12 22.52
N VAL A 179 -4.86 12.32 22.16
CA VAL A 179 -5.20 11.07 22.86
C VAL A 179 -4.05 10.06 22.78
N GLY A 180 -3.43 9.92 21.61
CA GLY A 180 -2.29 9.01 21.44
C GLY A 180 -1.01 9.41 22.19
N ARG A 181 -0.93 10.67 22.69
CA ARG A 181 0.16 11.09 23.58
C ARG A 181 -0.18 10.91 25.06
N ALA A 182 -1.46 10.70 25.38
CA ALA A 182 -1.94 10.55 26.75
C ALA A 182 -1.98 9.08 27.23
N ILE A 183 -1.81 8.13 26.26
CA ILE A 183 -1.70 6.68 26.48
C ILE A 183 -0.25 6.26 26.38
#